data_c5aacaa88675264e930619ce7a4a32cd
#
_entry.id   c5aacaa88675264e930619ce7a4a32cd
#
_cell.length_a   1.000
_cell.length_b   1.000
_cell.length_c   1.000
_cell.angle_alpha   90.00
_cell.angle_beta   90.00
_cell.angle_gamma   90.00
#
_symmetry.space_group_name_H-M   'P 1'
#
loop_
_entity.id
_entity.type
_entity.pdbx_description
1 polymer ?
#
loop_
_entity_poly.entity_id
_entity_poly.type
_entity_poly.pdbx_seq_one_letter_code
_entity_poly.pdbx_strand_id
1 'polypeptide(L)'
;GTVALLEGQERARIGGLIINKFRGDEAILRPGLTMLEEKTGIPVLGVVPYLRVNVDDEDSLAPCLENQGERQPLDIAVIRLPRISNFTDFTLLDEHPAMGVRYVQSARELGSPDLVILPGTKSTLSDLLWLRQCGLEAAVCKLAHGGTPILGVCGGYQMLGETLSDPWGTEGGG
;
A
#
# COMPACT_ATOMS: atom_id res chain seq x y z
N GLY A 1 -24.68 0.71 -17.18
CA GLY A 1 -23.97 0.97 -15.93
C GLY A 1 -23.77 2.46 -15.70
N THR A 2 -22.59 2.86 -15.27
CA THR A 2 -22.25 4.21 -14.79
C THR A 2 -22.74 5.35 -15.67
N VAL A 3 -22.53 5.29 -17.00
CA VAL A 3 -22.96 6.34 -17.93
C VAL A 3 -24.49 6.57 -17.91
N ALA A 4 -25.28 5.52 -17.67
CA ALA A 4 -26.74 5.62 -17.62
C ALA A 4 -27.26 6.25 -16.32
N LEU A 5 -26.43 6.34 -15.30
CA LEU A 5 -26.77 6.95 -14.00
C LEU A 5 -26.41 8.44 -13.93
N LEU A 6 -25.66 8.95 -14.91
CA LEU A 6 -25.22 10.34 -14.95
C LEU A 6 -26.31 11.26 -15.53
N GLU A 7 -26.43 12.44 -14.95
CA GLU A 7 -27.30 13.51 -15.49
C GLU A 7 -26.74 14.08 -16.80
N GLY A 8 -27.58 14.76 -17.56
CA GLY A 8 -27.22 15.24 -18.91
C GLY A 8 -25.97 16.10 -18.97
N GLN A 9 -25.78 16.99 -17.99
CA GLN A 9 -24.57 17.85 -17.93
C GLN A 9 -23.28 17.07 -17.56
N GLU A 10 -23.40 16.07 -16.69
CA GLU A 10 -22.27 15.21 -16.32
C GLU A 10 -21.88 14.31 -17.49
N ARG A 11 -22.88 13.71 -18.15
CA ARG A 11 -22.68 12.87 -19.31
C ARG A 11 -22.02 13.62 -20.47
N ALA A 12 -22.33 14.88 -20.68
CA ALA A 12 -21.74 15.73 -21.72
C ALA A 12 -20.24 15.99 -21.51
N ARG A 13 -19.72 15.74 -20.31
CA ARG A 13 -18.29 15.89 -20.01
C ARG A 13 -17.48 14.64 -20.36
N ILE A 14 -18.11 13.52 -20.69
CA ILE A 14 -17.42 12.28 -21.03
C ILE A 14 -17.04 12.35 -22.50
N GLY A 15 -15.75 12.55 -22.80
CA GLY A 15 -15.22 12.61 -24.15
C GLY A 15 -14.97 11.24 -24.81
N GLY A 16 -14.89 10.16 -24.02
CA GLY A 16 -14.64 8.82 -24.55
C GLY A 16 -14.55 7.76 -23.46
N LEU A 17 -14.56 6.50 -23.88
CA LEU A 17 -14.45 5.33 -23.00
C LEU A 17 -13.16 4.59 -23.30
N ILE A 18 -12.50 4.07 -22.27
CA ILE A 18 -11.34 3.18 -22.40
C ILE A 18 -11.66 1.89 -21.66
N ILE A 19 -11.48 0.76 -22.33
CA ILE A 19 -11.57 -0.55 -21.70
C ILE A 19 -10.19 -0.87 -21.12
N ASN A 20 -10.08 -0.91 -19.80
CA ASN A 20 -8.81 -1.14 -19.12
C ASN A 20 -8.67 -2.57 -18.58
N LYS A 21 -7.44 -3.06 -18.45
CA LYS A 21 -7.09 -4.38 -17.93
C LYS A 21 -7.82 -5.53 -18.66
N PHE A 22 -8.00 -5.41 -19.97
CA PHE A 22 -8.69 -6.43 -20.76
C PHE A 22 -7.89 -7.73 -20.80
N ARG A 23 -8.58 -8.84 -20.55
CA ARG A 23 -8.02 -10.21 -20.63
C ARG A 23 -8.80 -10.99 -21.68
N GLY A 24 -8.11 -11.41 -22.74
CA GLY A 24 -8.71 -12.19 -23.82
C GLY A 24 -8.30 -11.71 -25.20
N ASP A 25 -8.99 -12.22 -26.23
CA ASP A 25 -8.79 -11.83 -27.62
C ASP A 25 -9.62 -10.57 -27.94
N GLU A 26 -8.96 -9.50 -28.35
CA GLU A 26 -9.60 -8.24 -28.74
C GLU A 26 -10.59 -8.41 -29.89
N ALA A 27 -10.35 -9.37 -30.79
CA ALA A 27 -11.25 -9.64 -31.90
C ALA A 27 -12.64 -10.09 -31.41
N ILE A 28 -12.70 -10.82 -30.31
CA ILE A 28 -13.97 -11.26 -29.68
C ILE A 28 -14.67 -10.07 -28.98
N LEU A 29 -13.90 -9.08 -28.51
CA LEU A 29 -14.45 -7.92 -27.84
C LEU A 29 -15.07 -6.89 -28.81
N ARG A 30 -14.61 -6.81 -30.05
CA ARG A 30 -15.02 -5.79 -31.04
C ARG A 30 -16.54 -5.56 -31.17
N PRO A 31 -17.38 -6.60 -31.29
CA PRO A 31 -18.83 -6.40 -31.32
C PRO A 31 -19.37 -5.74 -30.04
N GLY A 32 -18.75 -6.03 -28.89
CA GLY A 32 -19.10 -5.42 -27.61
C GLY A 32 -18.74 -3.92 -27.54
N LEU A 33 -17.62 -3.51 -28.17
CA LEU A 33 -17.24 -2.10 -28.26
C LEU A 33 -18.26 -1.30 -29.07
N THR A 34 -18.64 -1.80 -30.25
CA THR A 34 -19.65 -1.19 -31.10
C THR A 34 -20.98 -1.06 -30.35
N MET A 35 -21.43 -2.13 -29.69
CA MET A 35 -22.65 -2.09 -28.87
C MET A 35 -22.55 -1.07 -27.72
N LEU A 36 -21.39 -0.88 -27.13
CA LEU A 36 -21.16 0.09 -26.06
C LEU A 36 -21.29 1.52 -26.60
N GLU A 37 -20.69 1.81 -27.74
CA GLU A 37 -20.80 3.10 -28.43
C GLU A 37 -22.26 3.41 -28.82
N GLU A 38 -22.96 2.45 -29.42
CA GLU A 38 -24.38 2.60 -29.79
C GLU A 38 -25.26 2.89 -28.56
N LYS A 39 -25.05 2.19 -27.45
CA LYS A 39 -25.87 2.39 -26.24
C LYS A 39 -25.54 3.66 -25.47
N THR A 40 -24.31 4.12 -25.54
CA THR A 40 -23.88 5.30 -24.76
C THR A 40 -23.85 6.58 -25.57
N GLY A 41 -23.67 6.49 -26.89
CA GLY A 41 -23.39 7.63 -27.76
C GLY A 41 -22.00 8.23 -27.51
N ILE A 42 -21.10 7.49 -26.84
CA ILE A 42 -19.75 7.93 -26.48
C ILE A 42 -18.74 7.01 -27.16
N PRO A 43 -17.72 7.54 -27.86
CA PRO A 43 -16.75 6.72 -28.58
C PRO A 43 -15.89 5.90 -27.62
N VAL A 44 -15.51 4.68 -28.02
CA VAL A 44 -14.48 3.90 -27.37
C VAL A 44 -13.12 4.28 -27.95
N LEU A 45 -12.28 4.94 -27.16
CA LEU A 45 -10.98 5.46 -27.57
C LEU A 45 -9.90 4.37 -27.67
N GLY A 46 -10.09 3.25 -26.97
CA GLY A 46 -9.13 2.15 -27.03
C GLY A 46 -9.40 1.06 -26.00
N VAL A 47 -8.65 -0.02 -26.18
CA VAL A 47 -8.60 -1.17 -25.28
C VAL A 47 -7.17 -1.30 -24.78
N VAL A 48 -6.98 -1.24 -23.45
CA VAL A 48 -5.68 -1.48 -22.83
C VAL A 48 -5.66 -2.94 -22.34
N PRO A 49 -4.80 -3.79 -22.91
CA PRO A 49 -4.69 -5.17 -22.45
C PRO A 49 -4.18 -5.23 -21.02
N TYR A 50 -4.39 -6.37 -20.36
CA TYR A 50 -3.80 -6.61 -19.05
C TYR A 50 -2.28 -6.72 -19.21
N LEU A 51 -1.58 -5.74 -18.71
CA LEU A 51 -0.12 -5.70 -18.66
C LEU A 51 0.33 -6.14 -17.26
N ARG A 52 1.32 -7.02 -17.21
CA ARG A 52 2.03 -7.31 -15.96
C ARG A 52 3.11 -6.24 -15.80
N VAL A 53 2.72 -5.13 -15.27
CA VAL A 53 3.62 -4.03 -14.89
C VAL A 53 3.58 -3.89 -13.38
N ASN A 54 4.74 -3.75 -12.76
CA ASN A 54 4.82 -3.30 -11.38
C ASN A 54 4.39 -1.83 -11.37
N VAL A 55 3.17 -1.58 -10.94
CA VAL A 55 2.67 -0.24 -10.63
C VAL A 55 2.55 -0.19 -9.13
N ASP A 56 3.19 0.79 -8.54
CA ASP A 56 3.12 1.00 -7.11
C ASP A 56 1.67 1.10 -6.64
N ASP A 57 1.34 0.28 -5.64
CA ASP A 57 0.03 0.30 -5.02
C ASP A 57 -0.06 1.49 -4.04
N GLU A 58 -1.10 2.29 -4.16
CA GLU A 58 -1.31 3.48 -3.32
C GLU A 58 -2.21 3.19 -2.11
N ASP A 59 -2.83 2.01 -2.07
CA ASP A 59 -3.81 1.64 -1.06
C ASP A 59 -3.18 0.77 0.06
N SER A 60 -3.49 1.09 1.31
CA SER A 60 -3.06 0.32 2.49
C SER A 60 -3.62 -1.11 2.56
N LEU A 61 -4.53 -1.47 1.64
CA LEU A 61 -5.06 -2.82 1.44
C LEU A 61 -4.35 -3.58 0.31
N ALA A 62 -3.22 -3.07 -0.17
CA ALA A 62 -2.50 -3.67 -1.29
C ALA A 62 -2.07 -5.12 -1.01
N PRO A 63 -2.17 -6.02 -2.00
CA PRO A 63 -1.79 -7.42 -1.86
C PRO A 63 -0.33 -7.65 -1.45
N CYS A 64 0.58 -6.72 -1.78
CA CYS A 64 1.98 -6.79 -1.36
C CYS A 64 2.17 -6.79 0.16
N LEU A 65 1.22 -6.21 0.91
CA LEU A 65 1.24 -6.22 2.38
C LEU A 65 0.89 -7.58 2.99
N GLU A 66 0.40 -8.53 2.20
CA GLU A 66 0.04 -9.89 2.62
C GLU A 66 1.14 -10.91 2.28
N ASN A 67 2.13 -10.51 1.47
CA ASN A 67 3.18 -11.42 1.01
C ASN A 67 4.19 -11.67 2.13
N GLN A 68 4.23 -12.91 2.60
CA GLN A 68 5.37 -13.45 3.36
C GLN A 68 6.35 -14.02 2.33
N GLY A 69 7.27 -13.17 1.87
CA GLY A 69 8.26 -13.55 0.88
C GLY A 69 9.05 -14.81 1.27
N GLU A 70 9.58 -15.54 0.28
CA GLU A 70 10.54 -16.60 0.53
C GLU A 70 11.72 -16.05 1.34
N ARG A 71 12.28 -16.88 2.24
CA ARG A 71 13.43 -16.47 3.05
C ARG A 71 14.62 -16.14 2.15
N GLN A 72 14.86 -14.87 2.01
CA GLN A 72 16.03 -14.33 1.34
C GLN A 72 17.21 -14.18 2.34
N PRO A 73 18.45 -14.03 1.87
CA PRO A 73 19.63 -13.87 2.74
C PRO A 73 19.52 -12.78 3.80
N LEU A 74 18.83 -11.67 3.50
CA LEU A 74 18.51 -10.59 4.44
C LEU A 74 16.99 -10.52 4.66
N ASP A 75 16.58 -10.69 5.91
CA ASP A 75 15.17 -10.61 6.35
C ASP A 75 14.86 -9.21 6.87
N ILE A 76 14.03 -8.49 6.15
CA ILE A 76 13.60 -7.13 6.49
C ILE A 76 12.14 -7.15 6.94
N ALA A 77 11.90 -6.84 8.21
CA ALA A 77 10.56 -6.74 8.76
C ALA A 77 10.07 -5.27 8.77
N VAL A 78 9.08 -4.97 7.96
CA VAL A 78 8.38 -3.68 7.96
C VAL A 78 7.17 -3.78 8.86
N ILE A 79 7.06 -2.91 9.85
CA ILE A 79 5.90 -2.89 10.74
C ILE A 79 4.69 -2.37 9.95
N ARG A 80 3.68 -3.22 9.76
CA ARG A 80 2.42 -2.83 9.10
C ARG A 80 1.54 -2.06 10.09
N LEU A 81 1.79 -0.75 10.18
CA LEU A 81 0.98 0.16 10.97
C LEU A 81 -0.46 0.23 10.43
N PRO A 82 -1.48 0.42 11.28
CA PRO A 82 -2.88 0.53 10.85
C PRO A 82 -3.13 1.63 9.81
N ARG A 83 -2.35 2.70 9.88
CA ARG A 83 -2.43 3.85 8.96
C ARG A 83 -1.13 4.05 8.19
N ILE A 84 -0.46 2.95 7.86
CA ILE A 84 0.78 2.97 7.06
C ILE A 84 0.60 3.84 5.82
N SER A 85 1.63 4.61 5.50
CA SER A 85 1.70 5.42 4.29
C SER A 85 3.01 5.16 3.56
N ASN A 86 3.00 5.38 2.23
CA ASN A 86 4.19 5.25 1.38
C ASN A 86 4.91 3.90 1.53
N PHE A 87 4.16 2.81 1.69
CA PHE A 87 4.72 1.46 1.80
C PHE A 87 5.43 1.02 0.51
N THR A 88 5.12 1.65 -0.62
CA THR A 88 5.79 1.46 -1.91
C THR A 88 7.26 1.89 -1.89
N ASP A 89 7.68 2.71 -0.93
CA ASP A 89 9.09 3.08 -0.74
C ASP A 89 10.00 1.84 -0.50
N PHE A 90 9.42 0.73 -0.05
CA PHE A 90 10.15 -0.51 0.24
C PHE A 90 10.15 -1.52 -0.92
N THR A 91 9.43 -1.24 -2.01
CA THR A 91 9.35 -2.12 -3.20
C THR A 91 10.73 -2.38 -3.80
N LEU A 92 11.59 -1.36 -3.86
CA LEU A 92 12.96 -1.51 -4.36
C LEU A 92 13.83 -2.46 -3.52
N LEU A 93 13.54 -2.55 -2.21
CA LEU A 93 14.22 -3.53 -1.34
C LEU A 93 13.73 -4.94 -1.64
N ASP A 94 12.43 -5.11 -1.86
CA ASP A 94 11.82 -6.41 -2.16
C ASP A 94 12.20 -6.94 -3.56
N GLU A 95 12.48 -6.05 -4.50
CA GLU A 95 12.97 -6.39 -5.84
C GLU A 95 14.43 -6.87 -5.84
N HIS A 96 15.18 -6.61 -4.76
CA HIS A 96 16.57 -7.00 -4.68
C HIS A 96 16.71 -8.50 -4.31
N PRO A 97 17.46 -9.30 -5.10
CA PRO A 97 17.50 -10.76 -4.96
C PRO A 97 18.07 -11.27 -3.63
N ALA A 98 18.74 -10.44 -2.85
CA ALA A 98 19.29 -10.79 -1.55
C ALA A 98 18.44 -10.31 -0.36
N MET A 99 17.34 -9.59 -0.60
CA MET A 99 16.49 -8.99 0.43
C MET A 99 15.09 -9.55 0.36
N GLY A 100 14.54 -9.98 1.49
CA GLY A 100 13.14 -10.37 1.62
C GLY A 100 12.44 -9.37 2.52
N VAL A 101 11.50 -8.62 1.96
CA VAL A 101 10.67 -7.68 2.71
C VAL A 101 9.38 -8.36 3.12
N ARG A 102 9.06 -8.32 4.40
CA ARG A 102 7.80 -8.83 4.93
C ARG A 102 7.14 -7.81 5.86
N TYR A 103 5.83 -7.71 5.74
CA TYR A 103 5.02 -6.83 6.56
C TYR A 103 4.48 -7.59 7.77
N VAL A 104 4.67 -7.05 8.98
CA VAL A 104 4.35 -7.73 10.24
C VAL A 104 3.42 -6.89 11.10
N GLN A 105 2.44 -7.53 11.74
CA GLN A 105 1.45 -6.89 12.61
C GLN A 105 1.46 -7.40 14.05
N SER A 106 2.29 -8.40 14.35
CA SER A 106 2.38 -8.98 15.69
C SER A 106 3.82 -9.27 16.07
N ALA A 107 4.08 -9.31 17.38
CA ALA A 107 5.39 -9.68 17.91
C ALA A 107 5.81 -11.10 17.51
N ARG A 108 4.84 -12.00 17.28
CA ARG A 108 5.11 -13.36 16.81
C ARG A 108 5.62 -13.36 15.36
N GLU A 109 4.99 -12.57 14.48
CA GLU A 109 5.42 -12.44 13.09
C GLU A 109 6.76 -11.74 12.96
N LEU A 110 7.06 -10.80 13.87
CA LEU A 110 8.31 -10.04 13.86
C LEU A 110 9.54 -10.97 13.90
N GLY A 111 9.55 -11.96 14.78
CA GLY A 111 10.64 -12.93 14.88
C GLY A 111 12.00 -12.29 15.16
N SER A 112 13.00 -12.66 14.35
CA SER A 112 14.39 -12.16 14.48
C SER A 112 14.90 -11.71 13.11
N PRO A 113 14.44 -10.57 12.59
CA PRO A 113 14.89 -10.03 11.30
C PRO A 113 16.29 -9.42 11.40
N ASP A 114 16.93 -9.24 10.24
CA ASP A 114 18.18 -8.52 10.12
C ASP A 114 18.02 -7.00 10.19
N LEU A 115 16.83 -6.50 9.82
CA LEU A 115 16.44 -5.08 9.89
C LEU A 115 14.95 -4.96 10.23
N VAL A 116 14.62 -4.03 11.12
CA VAL A 116 13.22 -3.61 11.35
C VAL A 116 13.01 -2.21 10.78
N ILE A 117 11.93 -2.02 10.03
CA ILE A 117 11.52 -0.72 9.51
C ILE A 117 10.21 -0.29 10.19
N LEU A 118 10.23 0.89 10.81
CA LEU A 118 9.05 1.64 11.22
C LEU A 118 8.70 2.62 10.09
N PRO A 119 7.66 2.36 9.31
CA PRO A 119 7.33 3.15 8.12
C PRO A 119 6.64 4.47 8.47
N GLY A 120 6.38 5.25 7.43
CA GLY A 120 5.51 6.42 7.54
C GLY A 120 4.07 6.05 7.90
N THR A 121 3.37 6.95 8.55
CA THR A 121 1.97 6.81 8.91
C THR A 121 1.22 8.12 8.80
N LYS A 122 -0.11 8.01 8.59
CA LYS A 122 -1.03 9.16 8.57
C LYS A 122 -1.46 9.63 9.96
N SER A 123 -1.10 8.91 11.03
CA SER A 123 -1.40 9.27 12.43
C SER A 123 -0.38 8.64 13.36
N THR A 124 0.65 9.41 13.70
CA THR A 124 1.83 8.93 14.44
C THR A 124 1.48 8.51 15.86
N LEU A 125 0.71 9.33 16.59
CA LEU A 125 0.33 9.04 17.97
C LEU A 125 -0.57 7.80 18.07
N SER A 126 -1.61 7.72 17.24
CA SER A 126 -2.54 6.60 17.29
C SER A 126 -1.83 5.28 16.94
N ASP A 127 -0.92 5.30 15.97
CA ASP A 127 -0.20 4.10 15.56
C ASP A 127 0.89 3.72 16.57
N LEU A 128 1.50 4.69 17.27
CA LEU A 128 2.39 4.40 18.40
C LEU A 128 1.62 3.75 19.57
N LEU A 129 0.42 4.25 19.89
CA LEU A 129 -0.44 3.61 20.90
C LEU A 129 -0.80 2.18 20.51
N TRP A 130 -1.12 1.94 19.24
CA TRP A 130 -1.38 0.61 18.72
C TRP A 130 -0.14 -0.30 18.88
N LEU A 131 1.06 0.17 18.52
CA LEU A 131 2.32 -0.57 18.71
C LEU A 131 2.51 -1.02 20.18
N ARG A 132 2.18 -0.15 21.13
CA ARG A 132 2.23 -0.45 22.58
C ARG A 132 1.21 -1.51 22.96
N GLN A 133 -0.03 -1.34 22.52
CA GLN A 133 -1.13 -2.23 22.86
C GLN A 133 -0.96 -3.64 22.32
N CYS A 134 -0.41 -3.80 21.10
CA CYS A 134 -0.17 -5.12 20.50
C CYS A 134 1.18 -5.75 20.92
N GLY A 135 1.99 -5.07 21.75
CA GLY A 135 3.26 -5.56 22.25
C GLY A 135 4.42 -5.49 21.25
N LEU A 136 4.22 -4.91 20.06
CA LEU A 136 5.27 -4.75 19.07
C LEU A 136 6.35 -3.78 19.52
N GLU A 137 6.02 -2.68 20.23
CA GLU A 137 7.01 -1.77 20.79
C GLU A 137 8.04 -2.52 21.65
N ALA A 138 7.58 -3.33 22.61
CA ALA A 138 8.48 -4.09 23.48
C ALA A 138 9.35 -5.09 22.68
N ALA A 139 8.78 -5.72 21.66
CA ALA A 139 9.52 -6.64 20.80
C ALA A 139 10.59 -5.92 19.95
N VAL A 140 10.27 -4.77 19.37
CA VAL A 140 11.20 -3.91 18.63
C VAL A 140 12.31 -3.40 19.53
N CYS A 141 11.98 -2.89 20.73
CA CYS A 141 12.97 -2.46 21.71
C CYS A 141 13.91 -3.61 22.12
N LYS A 142 13.39 -4.82 22.31
CA LYS A 142 14.21 -6.00 22.61
C LYS A 142 15.19 -6.32 21.48
N LEU A 143 14.75 -6.26 20.23
CA LEU A 143 15.61 -6.47 19.06
C LEU A 143 16.68 -5.40 18.98
N ALA A 144 16.33 -4.12 19.18
CA ALA A 144 17.27 -3.00 19.20
C ALA A 144 18.37 -3.18 20.24
N HIS A 145 18.00 -3.57 21.48
CA HIS A 145 18.97 -3.88 22.53
C HIS A 145 19.83 -5.11 22.19
N GLY A 146 19.31 -6.03 21.40
CA GLY A 146 20.04 -7.18 20.85
C GLY A 146 20.98 -6.84 19.69
N GLY A 147 20.99 -5.58 19.22
CA GLY A 147 21.84 -5.12 18.13
C GLY A 147 21.19 -5.15 16.75
N THR A 148 19.93 -5.54 16.63
CA THR A 148 19.20 -5.46 15.34
C THR A 148 18.98 -3.99 14.97
N PRO A 149 19.39 -3.54 13.77
CA PRO A 149 19.15 -2.19 13.29
C PRO A 149 17.66 -1.88 13.20
N ILE A 150 17.27 -0.67 13.61
CA ILE A 150 15.91 -0.16 13.48
C ILE A 150 15.94 1.11 12.62
N LEU A 151 15.19 1.11 11.53
CA LEU A 151 15.06 2.25 10.64
C LEU A 151 13.67 2.88 10.80
N GLY A 152 13.61 4.15 11.15
CA GLY A 152 12.36 4.92 11.18
C GLY A 152 12.26 5.84 9.97
N VAL A 153 11.11 5.87 9.31
CA VAL A 153 10.82 6.73 8.17
C VAL A 153 9.64 7.64 8.52
N CYS A 154 9.80 8.97 8.35
CA CYS A 154 8.76 9.97 8.60
C CYS A 154 8.11 9.78 10.00
N GLY A 155 6.83 9.40 10.09
CA GLY A 155 6.15 9.09 11.35
C GLY A 155 6.86 8.01 12.16
N GLY A 156 7.38 6.97 11.51
CA GLY A 156 8.18 5.94 12.16
C GLY A 156 9.48 6.48 12.77
N TYR A 157 10.10 7.46 12.14
CA TYR A 157 11.27 8.15 12.73
C TYR A 157 10.88 8.97 13.96
N GLN A 158 9.73 9.65 13.92
CA GLN A 158 9.21 10.38 15.09
C GLN A 158 8.94 9.45 16.29
N MET A 159 8.46 8.22 16.03
CA MET A 159 8.24 7.20 17.07
C MET A 159 9.53 6.75 17.78
N LEU A 160 10.71 6.96 17.17
CA LEU A 160 12.01 6.65 17.79
C LEU A 160 12.48 7.72 18.79
N GLY A 161 11.77 8.85 18.88
CA GLY A 161 12.07 9.90 19.84
C GLY A 161 11.72 9.53 21.29
N GLU A 162 12.28 10.26 22.25
CA GLU A 162 12.01 10.04 23.67
C GLU A 162 10.58 10.46 24.05
N THR A 163 10.07 11.51 23.42
CA THR A 163 8.71 12.03 23.64
C THR A 163 8.04 12.37 22.33
N LEU A 164 6.76 12.08 22.23
CA LEU A 164 5.91 12.47 21.13
C LEU A 164 4.64 13.10 21.72
N SER A 165 4.34 14.34 21.31
CA SER A 165 3.17 15.07 21.79
C SER A 165 2.46 15.81 20.69
N ASP A 166 1.14 15.90 20.78
CA ASP A 166 0.28 16.70 19.90
C ASP A 166 -0.53 17.69 20.73
N PRO A 167 0.13 18.80 21.22
CA PRO A 167 -0.53 19.75 22.11
C PRO A 167 -1.70 20.49 21.49
N TRP A 168 -1.82 20.45 20.17
CA TRP A 168 -2.87 21.13 19.42
C TRP A 168 -3.97 20.18 18.93
N GLY A 169 -3.83 18.88 19.19
CA GLY A 169 -4.81 17.89 18.77
C GLY A 169 -4.96 17.72 17.25
N THR A 170 -3.91 18.00 16.50
CA THR A 170 -3.89 17.92 15.03
C THR A 170 -4.08 16.50 14.51
N GLU A 171 -3.64 15.50 15.27
CA GLU A 171 -3.84 14.07 14.97
C GLU A 171 -4.98 13.43 15.79
N GLY A 172 -5.84 14.25 16.42
CA GLY A 172 -6.98 13.75 17.20
C GLY A 172 -6.77 13.74 18.72
N GLY A 173 -5.67 14.31 19.20
CA GLY A 173 -5.35 14.51 20.61
C GLY A 173 -4.88 13.22 21.31
N GLY A 174 -3.73 13.30 21.96
CA GLY A 174 -3.15 12.26 22.82
C GLY A 174 -2.27 12.91 23.87
#